data_846cbd48882962ca75573a1d281d49ed
#
_entry.id   846cbd48882962ca75573a1d281d49ed
#
_cell.length_a   1.000
_cell.length_b   1.000
_cell.length_c   1.000
_cell.angle_alpha   90.00
_cell.angle_beta   90.00
_cell.angle_gamma   90.00
#
_symmetry.space_group_name_H-M   'P 1'
#
loop_
_entity.id
_entity.type
_entity.pdbx_description
1 polymer ?
#
loop_
_entity_poly.entity_id
_entity_poly.type
_entity_poly.pdbx_seq_one_letter_code
_entity_poly.pdbx_strand_id
1 'polypeptide(L)'
;MHQGNLFVNENGEIIPIDFGIMGRLDKLNKRYLAEILFGFVKRDYKKVAEVHLIAGLVPKNVSVDEFAQALRSIGEPIFGQSVKDISGGNLLKQLFEITEKFNMPTQTPLLLLQKTMVVVEGVSRKLYPETNIWEVSRPVLELSLIHI
;
A
#
# COMPACT_ATOMS: atom_id res chain seq x y z
N MET A 1 14.74 3.89 -0.56
CA MET A 1 15.16 5.14 0.13
C MET A 1 15.75 4.74 1.47
N HIS A 2 16.86 5.32 1.88
CA HIS A 2 17.53 5.07 3.17
C HIS A 2 17.41 6.32 4.04
N GLN A 3 17.27 6.15 5.37
CA GLN A 3 17.11 7.30 6.29
C GLN A 3 18.26 8.32 6.18
N GLY A 4 19.49 7.88 5.86
CA GLY A 4 20.66 8.74 5.66
C GLY A 4 20.59 9.64 4.42
N ASN A 5 19.60 9.46 3.56
CA ASN A 5 19.37 10.23 2.34
C ASN A 5 18.19 11.21 2.47
N LEU A 6 17.74 11.44 3.69
CA LEU A 6 16.70 12.42 4.01
C LEU A 6 17.32 13.52 4.87
N PHE A 7 17.31 14.74 4.38
CA PHE A 7 17.76 15.92 5.10
C PHE A 7 16.57 16.83 5.42
N VAL A 8 16.76 17.69 6.39
CA VAL A 8 15.77 18.72 6.74
C VAL A 8 16.49 20.06 6.63
N ASN A 9 15.91 21.00 5.88
CA ASN A 9 16.46 22.35 5.78
C ASN A 9 16.08 23.21 7.00
N GLU A 10 16.58 24.44 7.02
CA GLU A 10 16.29 25.40 8.12
C GLU A 10 14.80 25.75 8.24
N ASN A 11 14.02 25.59 7.18
CA ASN A 11 12.57 25.82 7.17
C ASN A 11 11.74 24.61 7.62
N GLY A 12 12.39 23.47 7.96
CA GLY A 12 11.71 22.23 8.31
C GLY A 12 11.24 21.38 7.11
N GLU A 13 11.65 21.73 5.89
CA GLU A 13 11.27 20.96 4.69
C GLU A 13 12.17 19.73 4.50
N ILE A 14 11.58 18.61 4.13
CA ILE A 14 12.30 17.36 3.89
C ILE A 14 12.93 17.39 2.48
N ILE A 15 14.22 17.19 2.42
CA ILE A 15 15.00 17.13 1.17
C ILE A 15 15.53 15.71 0.98
N PRO A 16 14.93 14.90 0.09
CA PRO A 16 15.48 13.62 -0.29
C PRO A 16 16.63 13.86 -1.32
N ILE A 17 17.77 13.15 -1.16
CA ILE A 17 18.95 13.31 -2.01
C ILE A 17 19.31 12.09 -2.84
N ASP A 18 18.70 10.92 -2.55
CA ASP A 18 18.98 9.70 -3.31
C ASP A 18 17.69 9.17 -3.95
N PHE A 19 17.69 9.09 -5.26
CA PHE A 19 16.63 8.58 -6.11
C PHE A 19 17.09 7.35 -6.91
N GLY A 20 18.08 6.60 -6.41
CA GLY A 20 18.72 5.48 -7.12
C GLY A 20 17.78 4.36 -7.56
N ILE A 21 16.62 4.23 -6.92
CA ILE A 21 15.56 3.28 -7.32
C ILE A 21 14.27 4.07 -7.49
N MET A 22 13.94 4.36 -8.75
CA MET A 22 12.71 5.03 -9.14
C MET A 22 11.79 4.06 -9.86
N GLY A 23 10.53 4.00 -9.44
CA GLY A 23 9.47 3.29 -10.13
C GLY A 23 8.56 4.26 -10.88
N ARG A 24 8.06 3.85 -12.05
CA ARG A 24 7.02 4.58 -12.78
C ARG A 24 5.77 3.72 -12.88
N LEU A 25 4.67 4.23 -12.39
CA LEU A 25 3.36 3.65 -12.62
C LEU A 25 2.71 4.39 -13.79
N ASP A 26 2.26 3.65 -14.80
CA ASP A 26 1.43 4.21 -15.86
C ASP A 26 0.03 4.61 -15.34
N LYS A 27 -0.74 5.31 -16.17
CA LYS A 27 -2.07 5.80 -15.79
C LYS A 27 -3.03 4.68 -15.39
N LEU A 28 -2.97 3.55 -16.07
CA LEU A 28 -3.87 2.42 -15.83
C LEU A 28 -3.55 1.75 -14.48
N ASN A 29 -2.27 1.49 -14.21
CA ASN A 29 -1.83 0.91 -12.94
C ASN A 29 -2.08 1.85 -11.75
N LYS A 30 -1.93 3.17 -11.94
CA LYS A 30 -2.32 4.16 -10.91
C LYS A 30 -3.81 4.06 -10.59
N ARG A 31 -4.66 3.95 -11.61
CA ARG A 31 -6.10 3.78 -11.43
C ARG A 31 -6.45 2.50 -10.68
N TYR A 32 -5.89 1.36 -11.08
CA TYR A 32 -6.11 0.10 -10.38
C TYR A 32 -5.69 0.19 -8.92
N LEU A 33 -4.52 0.75 -8.65
CA LEU A 33 -4.04 0.94 -7.28
C LEU A 33 -4.99 1.81 -6.46
N ALA A 34 -5.48 2.92 -7.03
CA ALA A 34 -6.42 3.81 -6.37
C ALA A 34 -7.77 3.11 -6.09
N GLU A 35 -8.31 2.36 -7.07
CA GLU A 35 -9.56 1.60 -6.91
C GLU A 35 -9.41 0.51 -5.83
N ILE A 36 -8.26 -0.19 -5.78
CA ILE A 36 -7.94 -1.19 -4.74
C ILE A 36 -7.91 -0.54 -3.35
N LEU A 37 -7.15 0.53 -3.19
CA LEU A 37 -7.04 1.23 -1.91
C LEU A 37 -8.39 1.79 -1.44
N PHE A 38 -9.15 2.37 -2.35
CA PHE A 38 -10.49 2.89 -2.06
C PHE A 38 -11.46 1.77 -1.66
N GLY A 39 -11.42 0.63 -2.36
CA GLY A 39 -12.21 -0.55 -2.02
C GLY A 39 -11.89 -1.07 -0.62
N PHE A 40 -10.62 -1.12 -0.24
CA PHE A 40 -10.21 -1.44 1.13
C PHE A 40 -10.79 -0.46 2.16
N VAL A 41 -10.65 0.85 1.92
CA VAL A 41 -11.21 1.90 2.82
C VAL A 41 -12.72 1.74 2.97
N LYS A 42 -13.43 1.36 1.89
CA LYS A 42 -14.87 1.12 1.89
C LYS A 42 -15.27 -0.27 2.41
N ARG A 43 -14.29 -1.14 2.70
CA ARG A 43 -14.51 -2.56 3.05
C ARG A 43 -15.24 -3.36 1.97
N ASP A 44 -15.15 -2.91 0.72
CA ASP A 44 -15.71 -3.59 -0.44
C ASP A 44 -14.68 -4.57 -1.03
N TYR A 45 -14.44 -5.65 -0.30
CA TYR A 45 -13.44 -6.66 -0.65
C TYR A 45 -13.76 -7.39 -1.95
N LYS A 46 -15.04 -7.48 -2.31
CA LYS A 46 -15.45 -8.07 -3.58
C LYS A 46 -15.00 -7.21 -4.75
N LYS A 47 -15.24 -5.89 -4.67
CA LYS A 47 -14.75 -4.93 -5.64
C LYS A 47 -13.23 -4.94 -5.76
N VAL A 48 -12.54 -5.02 -4.61
CA VAL A 48 -11.07 -5.13 -4.59
C VAL A 48 -10.60 -6.38 -5.34
N ALA A 49 -11.23 -7.53 -5.10
CA ALA A 49 -10.90 -8.78 -5.79
C ALA A 49 -11.16 -8.68 -7.31
N GLU A 50 -12.29 -8.13 -7.72
CA GLU A 50 -12.62 -7.91 -9.14
C GLU A 50 -11.56 -7.04 -9.83
N VAL A 51 -11.14 -5.94 -9.21
CA VAL A 51 -10.12 -5.05 -9.76
C VAL A 51 -8.77 -5.78 -9.91
N HIS A 52 -8.39 -6.62 -8.95
CA HIS A 52 -7.18 -7.42 -9.06
C HIS A 52 -7.22 -8.39 -10.26
N LEU A 53 -8.35 -9.03 -10.51
CA LEU A 53 -8.50 -9.92 -11.67
C LEU A 53 -8.47 -9.14 -12.98
N ILE A 54 -9.17 -8.00 -13.06
CA ILE A 54 -9.19 -7.13 -14.25
C ILE A 54 -7.79 -6.59 -14.55
N ALA A 55 -7.05 -6.21 -13.52
CA ALA A 55 -5.68 -5.71 -13.64
C ALA A 55 -4.65 -6.82 -13.97
N GLY A 56 -5.06 -8.11 -13.97
CA GLY A 56 -4.15 -9.23 -14.20
C GLY A 56 -3.16 -9.46 -13.05
N LEU A 57 -3.47 -8.96 -11.87
CA LEU A 57 -2.65 -9.14 -10.66
C LEU A 57 -2.86 -10.50 -10.02
N VAL A 58 -3.93 -11.20 -10.39
CA VAL A 58 -4.29 -12.55 -9.93
C VAL A 58 -4.58 -13.42 -11.15
N PRO A 59 -4.23 -14.71 -11.15
CA PRO A 59 -4.55 -15.63 -12.23
C PRO A 59 -6.07 -15.69 -12.49
N LYS A 60 -6.46 -15.82 -13.77
CA LYS A 60 -7.87 -15.80 -14.21
C LYS A 60 -8.75 -16.91 -13.64
N ASN A 61 -8.13 -18.01 -13.20
CA ASN A 61 -8.81 -19.17 -12.61
C ASN A 61 -9.12 -19.01 -11.13
N VAL A 62 -8.72 -17.92 -10.51
CA VAL A 62 -8.99 -17.65 -9.09
C VAL A 62 -10.44 -17.19 -8.92
N SER A 63 -11.14 -17.78 -7.96
CA SER A 63 -12.50 -17.37 -7.59
C SER A 63 -12.49 -15.97 -6.97
N VAL A 64 -13.32 -15.07 -7.48
CA VAL A 64 -13.50 -13.71 -6.91
C VAL A 64 -13.90 -13.77 -5.45
N ASP A 65 -14.84 -14.65 -5.10
CA ASP A 65 -15.37 -14.74 -3.75
C ASP A 65 -14.32 -15.32 -2.78
N GLU A 66 -13.54 -16.32 -3.19
CA GLU A 66 -12.46 -16.88 -2.39
C GLU A 66 -11.34 -15.83 -2.14
N PHE A 67 -10.97 -15.10 -3.19
CA PHE A 67 -9.97 -14.05 -3.08
C PHE A 67 -10.47 -12.88 -2.22
N ALA A 68 -11.74 -12.48 -2.37
CA ALA A 68 -12.37 -11.46 -1.53
C ALA A 68 -12.37 -11.84 -0.04
N GLN A 69 -12.62 -13.13 0.29
CA GLN A 69 -12.53 -13.62 1.68
C GLN A 69 -11.10 -13.53 2.23
N ALA A 70 -10.09 -13.86 1.41
CA ALA A 70 -8.70 -13.72 1.81
C ALA A 70 -8.32 -12.25 2.05
N LEU A 71 -8.74 -11.35 1.17
CA LEU A 71 -8.52 -9.89 1.35
C LEU A 71 -9.22 -9.37 2.61
N ARG A 72 -10.44 -9.87 2.89
CA ARG A 72 -11.19 -9.53 4.10
C ARG A 72 -10.46 -9.95 5.37
N SER A 73 -9.86 -11.14 5.38
CA SER A 73 -9.12 -11.64 6.55
C SER A 73 -7.93 -10.75 6.94
N ILE A 74 -7.36 -10.00 5.98
CA ILE A 74 -6.33 -8.99 6.25
C ILE A 74 -6.96 -7.64 6.59
N GLY A 75 -7.96 -7.22 5.83
CA GLY A 75 -8.53 -5.88 5.96
C GLY A 75 -9.30 -5.66 7.26
N GLU A 76 -10.15 -6.61 7.68
CA GLU A 76 -10.99 -6.44 8.86
C GLU A 76 -10.21 -6.24 10.17
N PRO A 77 -9.13 -6.98 10.46
CA PRO A 77 -8.32 -6.74 11.65
C PRO A 77 -7.73 -5.33 11.70
N ILE A 78 -7.41 -4.74 10.54
CA ILE A 78 -6.87 -3.39 10.45
C ILE A 78 -7.88 -2.35 10.92
N PHE A 79 -9.14 -2.50 10.54
CA PHE A 79 -10.21 -1.57 10.91
C PHE A 79 -10.69 -1.72 12.36
N GLY A 80 -10.40 -2.85 13.01
CA GLY A 80 -10.75 -3.11 14.41
C GLY A 80 -9.70 -2.66 15.42
N GLN A 81 -8.51 -2.26 14.95
CA GLN A 81 -7.40 -1.85 15.79
C GLN A 81 -7.26 -0.32 15.82
N SER A 82 -6.69 0.19 16.90
CA SER A 82 -6.17 1.56 16.89
C SER A 82 -5.07 1.63 15.83
N VAL A 83 -5.08 2.66 15.01
CA VAL A 83 -4.11 2.81 13.90
C VAL A 83 -2.67 2.83 14.38
N LYS A 84 -2.43 3.17 15.65
CA LYS A 84 -1.13 3.07 16.32
C LYS A 84 -0.63 1.62 16.44
N ASP A 85 -1.53 0.66 16.48
CA ASP A 85 -1.24 -0.76 16.68
C ASP A 85 -1.06 -1.53 15.36
N ILE A 86 -1.37 -0.88 14.22
CA ILE A 86 -1.20 -1.49 12.90
C ILE A 86 0.27 -1.47 12.51
N SER A 87 0.90 -2.64 12.58
CA SER A 87 2.26 -2.83 12.09
C SER A 87 2.26 -2.99 10.56
N GLY A 88 2.88 -2.04 9.84
CA GLY A 88 3.07 -2.13 8.39
C GLY A 88 3.88 -3.37 7.99
N GLY A 89 4.82 -3.81 8.82
CA GLY A 89 5.56 -5.05 8.62
C GLY A 89 4.68 -6.30 8.69
N ASN A 90 3.76 -6.37 9.65
CA ASN A 90 2.81 -7.49 9.75
C ASN A 90 1.80 -7.48 8.59
N LEU A 91 1.32 -6.31 8.21
CA LEU A 91 0.45 -6.17 7.05
C LEU A 91 1.14 -6.65 5.77
N LEU A 92 2.39 -6.24 5.57
CA LEU A 92 3.19 -6.66 4.42
C LEU A 92 3.39 -8.18 4.40
N LYS A 93 3.69 -8.80 5.55
CA LYS A 93 3.81 -10.26 5.66
C LYS A 93 2.52 -10.96 5.23
N GLN A 94 1.37 -10.52 5.72
CA GLN A 94 0.06 -11.08 5.35
C GLN A 94 -0.24 -10.91 3.86
N LEU A 95 0.12 -9.76 3.27
CA LEU A 95 0.01 -9.54 1.83
C LEU A 95 0.88 -10.51 1.03
N PHE A 96 2.10 -10.79 1.49
CA PHE A 96 2.95 -11.80 0.84
C PHE A 96 2.37 -13.22 0.94
N GLU A 97 1.81 -13.61 2.09
CA GLU A 97 1.15 -14.90 2.26
C GLU A 97 -0.03 -15.08 1.28
N ILE A 98 -0.83 -14.01 1.06
CA ILE A 98 -1.88 -14.03 0.02
C ILE A 98 -1.29 -14.10 -1.38
N THR A 99 -0.24 -13.34 -1.66
CA THR A 99 0.44 -13.35 -2.97
C THR A 99 0.90 -14.77 -3.32
N GLU A 100 1.49 -15.48 -2.36
CA GLU A 100 1.93 -16.86 -2.52
C GLU A 100 0.74 -17.82 -2.67
N LYS A 101 -0.26 -17.74 -1.80
CA LYS A 101 -1.46 -18.60 -1.80
C LYS A 101 -2.20 -18.55 -3.14
N PHE A 102 -2.30 -17.38 -3.75
CA PHE A 102 -3.02 -17.20 -5.02
C PHE A 102 -2.13 -17.18 -6.25
N ASN A 103 -0.84 -17.53 -6.11
CA ASN A 103 0.14 -17.53 -7.21
C ASN A 103 0.13 -16.21 -8.00
N MET A 104 0.09 -15.09 -7.28
CA MET A 104 0.04 -13.77 -7.91
C MET A 104 1.38 -13.46 -8.58
N PRO A 105 1.38 -12.98 -9.85
CA PRO A 105 2.62 -12.60 -10.51
C PRO A 105 3.25 -11.41 -9.79
N THR A 106 4.53 -11.54 -9.44
CA THR A 106 5.29 -10.50 -8.77
C THR A 106 5.50 -9.31 -9.69
N GLN A 107 4.96 -8.15 -9.32
CA GLN A 107 5.18 -6.90 -10.04
C GLN A 107 6.27 -6.07 -9.35
N THR A 108 7.45 -6.01 -9.95
CA THR A 108 8.62 -5.30 -9.40
C THR A 108 8.33 -3.85 -8.97
N PRO A 109 7.58 -3.02 -9.75
CA PRO A 109 7.25 -1.67 -9.31
C PRO A 109 6.44 -1.60 -8.02
N LEU A 110 5.52 -2.54 -7.81
CA LEU A 110 4.70 -2.61 -6.60
C LEU A 110 5.51 -3.08 -5.39
N LEU A 111 6.45 -4.03 -5.57
CA LEU A 111 7.37 -4.44 -4.51
C LEU A 111 8.28 -3.28 -4.06
N LEU A 112 8.77 -2.49 -5.00
CA LEU A 112 9.60 -1.32 -4.69
C LEU A 112 8.79 -0.26 -3.95
N LEU A 113 7.53 -0.04 -4.33
CA LEU A 113 6.62 0.86 -3.63
C LEU A 113 6.38 0.38 -2.19
N GLN A 114 6.05 -0.90 -2.00
CA GLN A 114 5.83 -1.50 -0.68
C GLN A 114 7.08 -1.37 0.20
N LYS A 115 8.27 -1.70 -0.33
CA LYS A 115 9.54 -1.51 0.38
C LYS A 115 9.75 -0.07 0.81
N THR A 116 9.45 0.88 -0.07
CA THR A 116 9.59 2.31 0.25
C THR A 116 8.62 2.72 1.36
N MET A 117 7.37 2.25 1.32
CA MET A 117 6.38 2.54 2.36
C MET A 117 6.82 2.03 3.74
N VAL A 118 7.33 0.78 3.82
CA VAL A 118 7.83 0.21 5.08
C VAL A 118 9.01 1.02 5.63
N VAL A 119 9.94 1.42 4.76
CA VAL A 119 11.09 2.24 5.19
C VAL A 119 10.64 3.62 5.68
N VAL A 120 9.72 4.27 4.96
CA VAL A 120 9.19 5.60 5.36
C VAL A 120 8.43 5.49 6.68
N GLU A 121 7.60 4.46 6.85
CA GLU A 121 6.90 4.21 8.12
C GLU A 121 7.91 4.03 9.28
N GLY A 122 8.93 3.22 9.08
CA GLY A 122 9.97 2.98 10.09
C GLY A 122 10.71 4.26 10.48
N VAL A 123 11.04 5.12 9.51
CA VAL A 123 11.67 6.42 9.76
C VAL A 123 10.72 7.36 10.48
N SER A 124 9.46 7.45 10.03
CA SER A 124 8.44 8.31 10.64
C SER A 124 8.19 7.95 12.10
N ARG A 125 8.04 6.66 12.41
CA ARG A 125 7.86 6.19 13.80
C ARG A 125 9.07 6.43 14.68
N LYS A 126 10.29 6.40 14.11
CA LYS A 126 11.52 6.70 14.84
C LYS A 126 11.63 8.18 15.22
N LEU A 127 11.14 9.07 14.34
CA LEU A 127 11.14 10.53 14.55
C LEU A 127 9.95 10.98 15.42
N TYR A 128 8.79 10.39 15.18
CA TYR A 128 7.55 10.67 15.89
C TYR A 128 6.74 9.38 16.08
N PRO A 129 6.83 8.71 17.25
CA PRO A 129 6.22 7.40 17.50
C PRO A 129 4.70 7.37 17.32
N GLU A 130 4.04 8.50 17.49
CA GLU A 130 2.60 8.66 17.32
C GLU A 130 2.16 8.83 15.85
N THR A 131 3.12 8.79 14.90
CA THR A 131 2.80 8.95 13.47
C THR A 131 1.87 7.85 12.99
N ASN A 132 0.77 8.28 12.42
CA ASN A 132 -0.21 7.44 11.75
C ASN A 132 -0.09 7.63 10.24
N ILE A 133 0.59 6.69 9.57
CA ILE A 133 0.81 6.77 8.11
C ILE A 133 -0.52 6.77 7.33
N TRP A 134 -1.55 6.11 7.85
CA TRP A 134 -2.86 6.02 7.19
C TRP A 134 -3.62 7.35 7.22
N GLU A 135 -3.56 8.05 8.36
CA GLU A 135 -4.15 9.39 8.50
C GLU A 135 -3.42 10.41 7.62
N VAL A 136 -2.08 10.38 7.63
CA VAL A 136 -1.25 11.27 6.82
C VAL A 136 -1.44 11.00 5.32
N SER A 137 -1.64 9.74 4.91
CA SER A 137 -1.82 9.37 3.51
C SER A 137 -3.23 9.65 2.97
N ARG A 138 -4.24 9.75 3.84
CA ARG A 138 -5.64 9.92 3.43
C ARG A 138 -5.86 11.08 2.43
N PRO A 139 -5.42 12.33 2.71
CA PRO A 139 -5.64 13.43 1.78
C PRO A 139 -4.92 13.22 0.45
N VAL A 140 -3.76 12.54 0.44
CA VAL A 140 -3.04 12.23 -0.80
C VAL A 140 -3.80 11.21 -1.64
N LEU A 141 -4.40 10.19 -1.00
CA LEU A 141 -5.22 9.18 -1.66
C LEU A 141 -6.50 9.78 -2.25
N GLU A 142 -7.17 10.63 -1.48
CA GLU A 142 -8.39 11.33 -1.93
C GLU A 142 -8.10 12.23 -3.15
N LEU A 143 -7.03 13.01 -3.10
CA LEU A 143 -6.58 13.84 -4.24
C LEU A 143 -6.21 12.99 -5.46
N SER A 144 -5.55 11.85 -5.26
CA SER A 144 -5.17 10.94 -6.35
C SER A 144 -6.40 10.35 -7.06
N LEU A 145 -7.49 10.09 -6.33
CA LEU A 145 -8.75 9.59 -6.88
C LEU A 145 -9.52 10.65 -7.67
N ILE A 146 -9.38 11.94 -7.31
CA ILE A 146 -10.05 13.05 -8.00
C ILE A 146 -9.35 13.38 -9.34
N HIS A 147 -8.04 13.13 -9.44
CA HIS A 147 -7.21 13.49 -10.61
C HIS A 147 -6.93 12.31 -11.58
N ILE A 148 -7.51 11.13 -11.35
CA ILE A 148 -7.44 9.97 -12.24
C ILE A 148 -8.74 9.83 -13.02
#